data_5a717746c352c951fd061412aa526f43
#
_entry.id   5a717746c352c951fd061412aa526f43
#
_cell.length_a   1.000
_cell.length_b   1.000
_cell.length_c   1.000
_cell.angle_alpha   90.00
_cell.angle_beta   90.00
_cell.angle_gamma   90.00
#
_symmetry.space_group_name_H-M   'P 1'
#
loop_
_entity.id
_entity.type
_entity.pdbx_description
1 polymer ?
#
loop_
_entity_poly.entity_id
_entity_poly.type
_entity_poly.pdbx_seq_one_letter_code
_entity_poly.pdbx_strand_id
1 'polypeptide(L)'
;MNQKSHQPVRLDLNNPVFQRQLFKLSKSEQRNILNTLRKLANMTWQQVYIDHGLKWEAILSKKGPGGEKLYSFRTGSGFRGVAYRDGLWLRILSLHPDHVSAYR
;
A
#
# COMPACT_ATOMS: atom_id res chain seq x y z
N MET A 1 25.72 4.41 12.95
CA MET A 1 24.44 5.04 12.57
C MET A 1 23.71 4.18 11.57
N ASN A 2 22.45 3.88 11.82
CA ASN A 2 21.66 3.05 10.92
C ASN A 2 21.00 3.92 9.85
N GLN A 3 21.62 3.99 8.68
CA GLN A 3 21.10 4.82 7.59
C GLN A 3 19.79 4.31 7.00
N LYS A 4 19.49 3.01 7.14
CA LYS A 4 18.24 2.43 6.61
C LYS A 4 17.00 3.04 7.23
N SER A 5 17.06 3.46 8.51
CA SER A 5 15.91 4.07 9.20
C SER A 5 15.52 5.42 8.63
N HIS A 6 16.40 6.07 7.86
CA HIS A 6 16.18 7.39 7.26
C HIS A 6 15.91 7.33 5.76
N GLN A 7 15.97 6.13 5.17
CA GLN A 7 15.72 5.99 3.74
C GLN A 7 14.22 5.93 3.46
N PRO A 8 13.77 6.56 2.36
CA PRO A 8 12.37 6.47 1.99
C PRO A 8 11.96 5.06 1.59
N VAL A 9 10.69 4.79 1.79
CA VAL A 9 10.05 3.58 1.29
C VAL A 9 10.25 3.48 -0.22
N ARG A 10 10.53 2.27 -0.70
CA ARG A 10 10.61 1.98 -2.13
C ARG A 10 9.33 1.28 -2.56
N LEU A 11 8.68 1.81 -3.59
CA LEU A 11 7.41 1.25 -4.07
C LEU A 11 7.66 0.24 -5.17
N ASP A 12 7.04 -0.93 -5.04
CA ASP A 12 6.98 -1.94 -6.09
C ASP A 12 5.55 -1.98 -6.63
N LEU A 13 5.38 -1.51 -7.87
CA LEU A 13 4.10 -1.42 -8.54
C LEU A 13 3.97 -2.45 -9.68
N ASN A 14 4.80 -3.48 -9.67
CA ASN A 14 4.90 -4.42 -10.80
C ASN A 14 3.83 -5.50 -10.81
N ASN A 15 2.99 -5.59 -9.78
CA ASN A 15 1.96 -6.63 -9.74
C ASN A 15 0.91 -6.40 -10.84
N PRO A 16 0.66 -7.36 -11.74
CA PRO A 16 -0.28 -7.16 -12.84
C PRO A 16 -1.74 -7.01 -12.38
N VAL A 17 -2.13 -7.59 -11.25
CA VAL A 17 -3.47 -7.40 -10.67
C VAL A 17 -3.65 -5.94 -10.27
N PHE A 18 -2.70 -5.40 -9.53
CA PHE A 18 -2.71 -4.00 -9.11
C PHE A 18 -2.79 -3.08 -10.33
N GLN A 19 -1.97 -3.32 -11.35
CA GLN A 19 -1.93 -2.48 -12.54
C GLN A 19 -3.26 -2.48 -13.29
N ARG A 20 -3.87 -3.66 -13.48
CA ARG A 20 -5.18 -3.74 -14.13
C ARG A 20 -6.24 -2.98 -13.34
N GLN A 21 -6.24 -3.12 -12.04
CA GLN A 21 -7.20 -2.41 -11.18
C GLN A 21 -7.01 -0.90 -11.28
N LEU A 22 -5.76 -0.44 -11.22
CA LEU A 22 -5.45 0.99 -11.32
C LEU A 22 -5.95 1.58 -12.64
N PHE A 23 -5.70 0.89 -13.75
CA PHE A 23 -6.04 1.42 -15.07
C PHE A 23 -7.55 1.40 -15.37
N LYS A 24 -8.33 0.65 -14.59
CA LYS A 24 -9.79 0.64 -14.73
C LYS A 24 -10.49 1.75 -13.95
N LEU A 25 -9.78 2.43 -13.08
CA LEU A 25 -10.36 3.47 -12.24
C LEU A 25 -10.64 4.74 -13.04
N SER A 26 -11.57 5.57 -12.54
CA SER A 26 -11.78 6.92 -13.07
C SER A 26 -10.52 7.77 -12.85
N LYS A 27 -10.42 8.87 -13.59
CA LYS A 27 -9.27 9.78 -13.44
C LYS A 27 -9.16 10.35 -12.04
N SER A 28 -10.28 10.67 -11.40
CA SER A 28 -10.25 11.20 -10.04
C SER A 28 -9.80 10.16 -9.02
N GLU A 29 -10.25 8.92 -9.18
CA GLU A 29 -9.81 7.82 -8.32
C GLU A 29 -8.32 7.52 -8.51
N GLN A 30 -7.85 7.50 -9.76
CA GLN A 30 -6.42 7.34 -10.05
C GLN A 30 -5.59 8.44 -9.41
N ARG A 31 -6.07 9.69 -9.48
CA ARG A 31 -5.38 10.82 -8.87
C ARG A 31 -5.22 10.63 -7.36
N ASN A 32 -6.28 10.17 -6.69
CA ASN A 32 -6.22 9.94 -5.25
C ASN A 32 -5.20 8.86 -4.91
N ILE A 33 -5.17 7.78 -5.68
CA ILE A 33 -4.21 6.70 -5.46
C ILE A 33 -2.78 7.19 -5.73
N LEU A 34 -2.55 7.89 -6.83
CA LEU A 34 -1.23 8.42 -7.15
C LEU A 34 -0.73 9.39 -6.10
N ASN A 35 -1.62 10.22 -5.54
CA ASN A 35 -1.25 11.12 -4.44
C ASN A 35 -0.78 10.34 -3.21
N THR A 36 -1.46 9.25 -2.88
CA THR A 36 -1.05 8.39 -1.77
C THR A 36 0.28 7.70 -2.05
N LEU A 37 0.49 7.22 -3.27
CA LEU A 37 1.75 6.59 -3.65
C LEU A 37 2.90 7.59 -3.57
N ARG A 38 2.69 8.83 -4.02
CA ARG A 38 3.67 9.90 -3.89
C ARG A 38 4.01 10.16 -2.41
N LYS A 39 3.00 10.22 -1.56
CA LYS A 39 3.19 10.39 -0.12
C LYS A 39 4.05 9.26 0.44
N LEU A 40 3.71 8.01 0.12
CA LEU A 40 4.45 6.83 0.58
C LEU A 40 5.92 6.87 0.13
N ALA A 41 6.16 7.27 -1.12
CA ALA A 41 7.52 7.31 -1.67
C ALA A 41 8.41 8.34 -0.98
N ASN A 42 7.83 9.27 -0.23
CA ASN A 42 8.55 10.30 0.52
C ASN A 42 8.58 10.03 2.03
N MET A 43 8.13 8.86 2.47
CA MET A 43 8.06 8.49 3.88
C MET A 43 9.08 7.42 4.21
N THR A 44 9.54 7.41 5.45
CA THR A 44 10.26 6.27 6.01
C THR A 44 9.25 5.25 6.51
N TRP A 45 9.70 3.99 6.73
CA TRP A 45 8.81 2.98 7.30
C TRP A 45 8.29 3.37 8.69
N GLN A 46 9.12 4.04 9.50
CA GLN A 46 8.67 4.52 10.80
C GLN A 46 7.49 5.49 10.66
N GLN A 47 7.57 6.38 9.68
CA GLN A 47 6.48 7.32 9.40
C GLN A 47 5.21 6.62 8.90
N VAL A 48 5.38 5.59 8.06
CA VAL A 48 4.24 4.79 7.58
C VAL A 48 3.47 4.18 8.75
N TYR A 49 4.20 3.60 9.71
CA TYR A 49 3.57 2.91 10.84
C TYR A 49 2.74 3.82 11.73
N ILE A 50 3.09 5.11 11.82
CA ILE A 50 2.41 6.04 12.73
C ILE A 50 1.49 7.03 12.01
N ASP A 51 1.41 6.98 10.69
CA ASP A 51 0.59 7.92 9.93
C ASP A 51 -0.89 7.55 10.04
N HIS A 52 -1.67 8.44 10.64
CA HIS A 52 -3.10 8.19 10.85
C HIS A 52 -3.90 8.18 9.54
N GLY A 53 -3.47 8.96 8.56
CA GLY A 53 -4.15 9.03 7.27
C GLY A 53 -4.03 7.74 6.47
N LEU A 54 -2.87 7.10 6.52
CA LEU A 54 -2.64 5.82 5.83
C LEU A 54 -3.32 4.65 6.52
N LYS A 55 -3.40 4.68 7.83
CA LYS A 55 -3.97 3.59 8.62
C LYS A 55 -3.42 2.23 8.19
N TRP A 56 -2.10 2.11 8.25
CA TRP A 56 -1.39 0.86 7.93
C TRP A 56 -1.72 -0.18 8.98
N GLU A 57 -2.45 -1.25 8.59
CA GLU A 57 -2.87 -2.25 9.57
C GLU A 57 -2.81 -3.67 8.99
N ALA A 58 -2.49 -4.63 9.86
CA ALA A 58 -2.31 -6.02 9.47
C ALA A 58 -3.63 -6.66 9.05
N ILE A 59 -3.58 -7.49 8.01
CA ILE A 59 -4.67 -8.34 7.59
C ILE A 59 -4.39 -9.73 8.13
N LEU A 60 -5.17 -10.17 9.14
CA LEU A 60 -4.91 -11.44 9.79
C LEU A 60 -5.57 -12.62 9.08
N SER A 61 -6.54 -12.36 8.21
CA SER A 61 -7.37 -13.38 7.58
C SER A 61 -6.71 -14.06 6.37
N LYS A 62 -5.61 -13.52 5.86
CA LYS A 62 -4.95 -14.08 4.67
C LYS A 62 -3.47 -13.73 4.64
N LYS A 63 -2.72 -14.49 3.85
CA LYS A 63 -1.29 -14.29 3.61
C LYS A 63 -1.03 -13.96 2.15
N GLY A 64 0.14 -13.42 1.87
CA GLY A 64 0.59 -13.19 0.51
C GLY A 64 0.99 -14.47 -0.21
N PRO A 65 1.31 -14.38 -1.51
CA PRO A 65 1.61 -15.56 -2.33
C PRO A 65 2.77 -16.42 -1.80
N GLY A 66 3.73 -15.81 -1.15
CA GLY A 66 4.86 -16.52 -0.54
C GLY A 66 4.74 -16.68 0.97
N GLY A 67 3.55 -16.51 1.54
CA GLY A 67 3.33 -16.58 2.98
C GLY A 67 3.57 -15.28 3.71
N GLU A 68 3.74 -14.17 2.99
CA GLU A 68 4.03 -12.87 3.60
C GLU A 68 2.86 -12.35 4.44
N LYS A 69 3.18 -11.62 5.48
CA LYS A 69 2.21 -10.91 6.28
C LYS A 69 1.69 -9.70 5.47
N LEU A 70 0.37 -9.65 5.29
CA LEU A 70 -0.26 -8.61 4.49
C LEU A 70 -0.78 -7.47 5.34
N TYR A 71 -0.83 -6.29 4.72
CA TYR A 71 -1.33 -5.06 5.35
C TYR A 71 -2.23 -4.33 4.38
N SER A 72 -3.16 -3.56 4.93
CA SER A 72 -3.96 -2.62 4.15
C SER A 72 -3.56 -1.19 4.49
N PHE A 73 -3.77 -0.29 3.53
CA PHE A 73 -3.56 1.14 3.74
C PHE A 73 -4.62 1.94 2.96
N ARG A 74 -4.96 3.11 3.48
CA ARG A 74 -5.94 3.98 2.85
C ARG A 74 -5.31 4.73 1.67
N THR A 75 -6.09 4.83 0.58
CA THR A 75 -5.66 5.55 -0.61
C THR A 75 -6.56 6.75 -0.93
N GLY A 76 -7.38 7.18 0.03
CA GLY A 76 -8.40 8.20 -0.19
C GLY A 76 -9.66 7.61 -0.80
N SER A 77 -10.78 8.33 -0.74
CA SER A 77 -12.07 7.96 -1.36
C SER A 77 -12.58 6.57 -1.01
N GLY A 78 -12.17 6.03 0.13
CA GLY A 78 -12.61 4.71 0.58
C GLY A 78 -11.81 3.53 0.03
N PHE A 79 -11.02 3.72 -1.01
CA PHE A 79 -10.18 2.65 -1.54
C PHE A 79 -9.09 2.26 -0.57
N ARG A 80 -8.75 0.96 -0.59
CA ARG A 80 -7.66 0.42 0.20
C ARG A 80 -6.67 -0.30 -0.69
N GLY A 81 -5.38 -0.09 -0.43
CA GLY A 81 -4.33 -0.92 -1.01
C GLY A 81 -4.02 -2.10 -0.11
N VAL A 82 -3.66 -3.23 -0.71
CA VAL A 82 -3.13 -4.39 0.00
C VAL A 82 -1.69 -4.59 -0.43
N ALA A 83 -0.80 -4.74 0.55
CA ALA A 83 0.64 -4.77 0.30
C ALA A 83 1.36 -5.56 1.39
N TYR A 84 2.66 -5.82 1.16
CA TYR A 84 3.53 -6.32 2.21
C TYR A 84 4.88 -5.59 2.18
N ARG A 85 5.56 -5.63 3.30
CA ARG A 85 6.88 -5.05 3.44
C ARG A 85 7.96 -6.10 3.16
N ASP A 86 8.93 -5.71 2.33
CA ASP A 86 10.12 -6.53 2.07
C ASP A 86 11.34 -5.62 2.15
N GLY A 87 11.96 -5.54 3.34
CA GLY A 87 13.04 -4.59 3.59
C GLY A 87 12.54 -3.17 3.47
N LEU A 88 13.11 -2.38 2.55
CA LEU A 88 12.63 -1.05 2.22
C LEU A 88 11.46 -1.07 1.24
N TRP A 89 11.22 -2.20 0.57
CA TRP A 89 10.20 -2.29 -0.45
C TRP A 89 8.81 -2.42 0.17
N LEU A 90 7.88 -1.62 -0.36
CA LEU A 90 6.45 -1.76 -0.15
C LEU A 90 5.90 -2.36 -1.45
N ARG A 91 5.58 -3.64 -1.41
CA ARG A 91 5.11 -4.36 -2.60
C ARG A 91 3.61 -4.38 -2.61
N ILE A 92 3.02 -3.64 -3.55
CA ILE A 92 1.56 -3.51 -3.66
C ILE A 92 1.02 -4.67 -4.48
N LEU A 93 0.01 -5.35 -3.94
CA LEU A 93 -0.59 -6.51 -4.57
C LEU A 93 -1.91 -6.18 -5.26
N SER A 94 -2.75 -5.35 -4.63
CA SER A 94 -4.11 -5.12 -5.14
C SER A 94 -4.71 -3.84 -4.57
N LEU A 95 -5.77 -3.37 -5.22
CA LEU A 95 -6.60 -2.25 -4.77
C LEU A 95 -8.01 -2.77 -4.53
N HIS A 96 -8.68 -2.23 -3.51
CA HIS A 96 -10.03 -2.64 -3.14
C HIS A 96 -10.89 -1.40 -2.89
N PRO A 97 -12.16 -1.42 -3.35
CA PRO A 97 -13.03 -0.24 -3.22
C PRO A 97 -13.48 0.02 -1.79
N ASP A 98 -13.30 -0.94 -0.88
CA ASP A 98 -13.72 -0.79 0.51
C ASP A 98 -12.90 -1.67 1.44
N HIS A 99 -13.11 -1.46 2.75
CA HIS A 99 -12.41 -2.20 3.81
C HIS A 99 -12.71 -3.70 3.75
N VAL A 100 -13.98 -4.06 3.52
CA VAL A 100 -14.40 -5.46 3.55
C VAL A 100 -13.70 -6.27 2.47
N SER A 101 -13.68 -5.77 1.22
CA SER A 101 -13.05 -6.51 0.12
C SER A 101 -11.54 -6.63 0.29
N ALA A 102 -10.89 -5.68 0.96
CA ALA A 102 -9.45 -5.76 1.23
C ALA A 102 -9.12 -6.91 2.20
N TYR A 103 -10.05 -7.25 3.08
CA TYR A 103 -9.82 -8.24 4.14
C TYR A 103 -10.36 -9.64 3.84
N ARG A 104 -10.95 -9.83 2.69
CA ARG A 104 -11.44 -11.15 2.26
C ARG A 104 -10.37 -12.08 1.76
#